data_32a9ae7f1fdf77649af177f8eaa4dbed
#
_entry.id   32a9ae7f1fdf77649af177f8eaa4dbed
#
_cell.length_a   1.000
_cell.length_b   1.000
_cell.length_c   1.000
_cell.angle_alpha   90.00
_cell.angle_beta   90.00
_cell.angle_gamma   90.00
#
_symmetry.space_group_name_H-M   'P 1'
#
loop_
_entity.id
_entity.type
_entity.pdbx_description
1 polymer ?
#
loop_
_entity_poly.entity_id
_entity_poly.type
_entity_poly.pdbx_seq_one_letter_code
_entity_poly.pdbx_strand_id
1 'polypeptide(L)'
;SGTPAVVATTVNGLSNLRIVADATTGQGNITTEGQFNAKNANPTDEPLKFARMNDVDVNGKSVKVGDTVDFTVAADVPHAAAGWDAYPFTITDTASKGLRIAETSDFKVQFKDQTTVNPDLYTITQKGNAQSGTTTTIYFADATTLAGRTIVVSYQGTVTKDALDGLSGSVDNKATITTKDGTSGEGKTVLKTYGFQFTKIGKEGNEAKPLAGAKFVVKNAEGKFLKQAEDGAWSFVSDQNDAKTFITENDGLVKVAGLAAGTYTVVETQAPTDYAQNFRVTFNVEITDEGLVTFEQDALRQVQPNNNTTANATATVLNVKNVTQLPLTGAAGTVLFTVVALLVGGAGVAVAVKSRRRTY
;
A
#
# COMPACT_ATOMS: atom_id res chain seq x y z
N SER A 1 47.21 29.03 -41.87
CA SER A 1 46.53 29.21 -40.62
C SER A 1 45.03 29.29 -40.88
N GLY A 2 44.40 28.18 -40.95
CA GLY A 2 42.94 28.08 -41.04
C GLY A 2 42.31 28.19 -39.64
N THR A 3 41.36 29.11 -39.47
CA THR A 3 40.51 29.20 -38.33
C THR A 3 39.65 27.94 -38.30
N PRO A 4 39.62 27.16 -37.21
CA PRO A 4 38.74 25.99 -37.12
C PRO A 4 37.30 26.45 -37.18
N ALA A 5 36.53 25.92 -38.12
CA ALA A 5 35.10 26.14 -38.17
C ALA A 5 34.46 25.28 -37.02
N VAL A 6 33.93 25.94 -36.04
CA VAL A 6 33.09 25.27 -35.02
C VAL A 6 31.70 25.09 -35.63
N VAL A 7 31.37 23.88 -36.02
CA VAL A 7 29.98 23.54 -36.35
C VAL A 7 29.31 23.11 -35.07
N ALA A 8 28.59 24.00 -34.42
CA ALA A 8 27.67 23.63 -33.34
C ALA A 8 26.36 23.20 -33.99
N THR A 9 26.12 21.90 -34.07
CA THR A 9 24.79 21.39 -34.33
C THR A 9 24.09 21.27 -32.99
N THR A 10 23.17 22.17 -32.67
CA THR A 10 22.21 21.96 -31.58
C THR A 10 21.18 20.94 -32.04
N VAL A 11 21.38 19.70 -31.67
CA VAL A 11 20.27 18.75 -31.63
C VAL A 11 19.51 19.03 -30.34
N ASN A 12 18.19 19.23 -30.40
CA ASN A 12 17.36 19.46 -29.22
C ASN A 12 17.61 18.35 -28.20
N GLY A 13 17.97 18.73 -26.99
CA GLY A 13 18.35 17.79 -25.92
C GLY A 13 19.86 17.77 -25.61
N LEU A 14 20.73 18.37 -26.41
CA LEU A 14 22.15 18.54 -26.15
C LEU A 14 22.45 19.93 -25.58
N SER A 15 22.15 20.14 -24.30
CA SER A 15 22.71 21.29 -23.60
C SER A 15 24.18 21.00 -23.30
N ASN A 16 25.10 21.83 -23.86
CA ASN A 16 26.52 21.86 -23.54
C ASN A 16 27.47 20.94 -24.34
N LEU A 17 27.27 20.73 -25.65
CA LEU A 17 28.39 20.30 -26.46
C LEU A 17 29.38 21.48 -26.66
N ARG A 18 30.45 21.50 -25.90
CA ARG A 18 31.56 22.43 -26.10
C ARG A 18 32.69 21.68 -26.73
N ILE A 19 32.91 21.92 -28.04
CA ILE A 19 34.10 21.46 -28.74
C ILE A 19 35.15 22.58 -28.62
N VAL A 20 36.17 22.35 -27.81
CA VAL A 20 37.33 23.22 -27.73
C VAL A 20 38.44 22.55 -28.54
N ALA A 21 38.67 22.99 -29.74
CA ALA A 21 39.86 22.64 -30.47
C ALA A 21 41.02 23.54 -29.99
N ASP A 22 41.77 23.06 -29.02
CA ASP A 22 43.01 23.69 -28.57
C ASP A 22 44.18 22.78 -28.94
N ALA A 23 44.92 23.21 -29.90
CA ALA A 23 46.13 22.51 -30.39
C ALA A 23 47.25 22.46 -29.33
N THR A 24 47.15 23.22 -28.24
CA THR A 24 48.18 23.33 -27.21
C THR A 24 47.92 22.53 -25.96
N THR A 25 46.66 22.17 -25.65
CA THR A 25 46.30 21.48 -24.43
C THR A 25 45.99 19.98 -24.62
N GLY A 26 46.02 19.47 -25.85
CA GLY A 26 45.75 18.05 -26.13
C GLY A 26 44.30 17.61 -25.81
N GLN A 27 43.41 18.53 -25.55
CA GLN A 27 41.98 18.29 -25.29
C GLN A 27 41.21 18.31 -26.61
N GLY A 28 40.96 17.15 -27.16
CA GLY A 28 40.19 16.94 -28.39
C GLY A 28 41.08 16.51 -29.54
N ASN A 29 41.30 15.21 -29.74
CA ASN A 29 41.97 14.67 -30.93
C ASN A 29 41.06 14.84 -32.15
N ILE A 30 41.33 15.87 -32.96
CA ILE A 30 40.85 15.92 -34.32
C ILE A 30 41.78 15.00 -35.13
N THR A 31 41.32 13.79 -35.44
CA THR A 31 42.12 12.78 -36.13
C THR A 31 42.19 13.01 -37.61
N THR A 32 41.31 13.83 -38.18
CA THR A 32 41.28 14.24 -39.59
C THR A 32 40.59 15.58 -39.72
N GLU A 33 40.98 16.43 -40.65
CA GLU A 33 40.34 17.71 -40.89
C GLU A 33 38.85 17.51 -41.18
N GLY A 34 37.97 18.10 -40.34
CA GLY A 34 36.52 17.98 -40.43
C GLY A 34 35.89 16.76 -39.82
N GLN A 35 36.65 15.87 -39.16
CA GLN A 35 36.11 14.73 -38.41
C GLN A 35 36.35 14.88 -36.91
N PHE A 36 35.31 14.68 -36.11
CA PHE A 36 35.41 14.62 -34.65
C PHE A 36 34.55 13.48 -34.10
N ASN A 37 35.05 12.82 -33.10
CA ASN A 37 34.29 11.84 -32.37
C ASN A 37 33.56 12.53 -31.22
N ALA A 38 32.28 12.85 -31.41
CA ALA A 38 31.44 13.28 -30.30
C ALA A 38 31.05 12.06 -29.49
N LYS A 39 31.65 11.87 -28.32
CA LYS A 39 31.15 10.92 -27.34
C LYS A 39 30.08 11.62 -26.52
N ASN A 40 28.85 11.48 -26.94
CA ASN A 40 27.72 12.08 -26.30
C ASN A 40 26.84 10.93 -25.72
N ALA A 41 26.85 10.77 -24.43
CA ALA A 41 25.82 10.01 -23.78
C ALA A 41 24.64 10.96 -23.54
N ASN A 42 23.58 10.80 -24.30
CA ASN A 42 22.29 11.42 -23.99
C ASN A 42 21.72 10.61 -22.86
N PRO A 43 21.69 11.09 -21.61
CA PRO A 43 20.98 10.36 -20.58
C PRO A 43 19.52 10.26 -21.02
N THR A 44 19.01 9.04 -21.12
CA THR A 44 17.59 8.82 -21.35
C THR A 44 16.86 9.36 -20.12
N ASP A 45 15.90 10.27 -20.31
CA ASP A 45 15.15 10.86 -19.21
C ASP A 45 14.44 9.77 -18.41
N GLU A 46 14.39 9.94 -17.08
CA GLU A 46 13.68 9.00 -16.20
C GLU A 46 12.19 9.04 -16.54
N PRO A 47 11.50 7.88 -16.60
CA PRO A 47 10.06 7.86 -16.78
C PRO A 47 9.37 8.38 -15.52
N LEU A 48 8.28 9.13 -15.70
CA LEU A 48 7.39 9.48 -14.59
C LEU A 48 6.48 8.30 -14.30
N LYS A 49 6.35 7.92 -13.02
CA LYS A 49 5.48 6.84 -12.60
C LYS A 49 4.52 7.29 -11.51
N PHE A 50 3.24 6.94 -11.67
CA PHE A 50 2.17 7.32 -10.77
C PHE A 50 1.39 6.09 -10.30
N ALA A 51 0.84 6.15 -9.09
CA ALA A 51 -0.07 5.17 -8.51
C ALA A 51 -1.30 5.90 -7.96
N ARG A 52 -2.50 5.56 -8.42
CA ARG A 52 -3.74 6.23 -8.02
C ARG A 52 -4.83 5.25 -7.66
N MET A 53 -5.71 5.67 -6.75
CA MET A 53 -6.98 5.02 -6.45
C MET A 53 -8.07 6.10 -6.45
N ASN A 54 -9.12 5.89 -7.25
CA ASN A 54 -10.19 6.89 -7.42
C ASN A 54 -9.63 8.30 -7.71
N ASP A 55 -8.67 8.39 -8.63
CA ASP A 55 -7.95 9.61 -9.04
C ASP A 55 -7.09 10.29 -7.95
N VAL A 56 -7.00 9.71 -6.76
CA VAL A 56 -6.12 10.21 -5.68
C VAL A 56 -4.76 9.52 -5.76
N ASP A 57 -3.68 10.31 -5.65
CA ASP A 57 -2.32 9.78 -5.57
C ASP A 57 -2.10 9.00 -4.27
N VAL A 58 -1.74 7.74 -4.42
CA VAL A 58 -1.46 6.82 -3.30
C VAL A 58 0.01 6.40 -3.21
N ASN A 59 0.90 7.03 -3.97
CA ASN A 59 2.33 6.77 -3.87
C ASN A 59 2.85 7.12 -2.46
N GLY A 60 3.55 6.19 -1.83
CA GLY A 60 4.01 6.30 -0.44
C GLY A 60 2.93 6.09 0.62
N LYS A 61 1.66 5.93 0.21
CA LYS A 61 0.52 5.73 1.10
C LYS A 61 0.25 4.27 1.39
N SER A 62 -0.67 4.04 2.34
CA SER A 62 -1.12 2.70 2.68
C SER A 62 -2.37 2.31 1.89
N VAL A 63 -2.42 1.02 1.57
CA VAL A 63 -3.53 0.32 0.92
C VAL A 63 -3.77 -1.00 1.63
N LYS A 64 -4.97 -1.57 1.51
CA LYS A 64 -5.23 -2.91 2.06
C LYS A 64 -4.98 -3.99 1.01
N VAL A 65 -4.73 -5.20 1.45
CA VAL A 65 -4.73 -6.39 0.58
C VAL A 65 -6.09 -6.50 -0.09
N GLY A 66 -6.09 -6.65 -1.41
CA GLY A 66 -7.27 -6.66 -2.27
C GLY A 66 -7.56 -5.32 -2.96
N ASP A 67 -6.89 -4.24 -2.58
CA ASP A 67 -7.05 -2.97 -3.30
C ASP A 67 -6.44 -3.04 -4.69
N THR A 68 -7.16 -2.48 -5.66
CA THR A 68 -6.70 -2.29 -7.04
C THR A 68 -6.26 -0.86 -7.22
N VAL A 69 -5.08 -0.68 -7.78
CA VAL A 69 -4.41 0.59 -7.99
C VAL A 69 -4.18 0.81 -9.47
N ASP A 70 -4.47 1.99 -9.97
CA ASP A 70 -4.20 2.44 -11.33
C ASP A 70 -2.77 2.96 -11.42
N PHE A 71 -1.96 2.31 -12.22
CA PHE A 71 -0.57 2.73 -12.50
C PHE A 71 -0.49 3.43 -13.85
N THR A 72 0.35 4.44 -13.91
CA THR A 72 0.67 5.16 -15.14
C THR A 72 2.16 5.38 -15.22
N VAL A 73 2.74 5.07 -16.40
CA VAL A 73 4.12 5.38 -16.77
C VAL A 73 4.09 6.36 -17.92
N ALA A 74 4.74 7.51 -17.78
CA ALA A 74 4.96 8.44 -18.87
C ALA A 74 6.45 8.43 -19.27
N ALA A 75 6.71 8.13 -20.52
CA ALA A 75 8.04 7.92 -21.07
C ALA A 75 8.24 8.78 -22.33
N ASP A 76 9.24 9.65 -22.30
CA ASP A 76 9.55 10.52 -23.44
C ASP A 76 10.45 9.80 -24.45
N VAL A 77 10.03 9.75 -25.72
CA VAL A 77 10.87 9.29 -26.83
C VAL A 77 11.83 10.41 -27.19
N PRO A 78 13.15 10.20 -27.14
CA PRO A 78 14.11 11.25 -27.42
C PRO A 78 13.94 11.87 -28.83
N HIS A 79 14.07 13.17 -28.97
CA HIS A 79 14.04 13.85 -30.25
C HIS A 79 15.13 13.32 -31.22
N ALA A 80 16.28 12.88 -30.66
CA ALA A 80 17.36 12.28 -31.41
C ALA A 80 16.96 11.00 -32.16
N ALA A 81 15.89 10.33 -31.77
CA ALA A 81 15.38 9.14 -32.45
C ALA A 81 15.07 9.39 -33.92
N ALA A 82 14.56 10.58 -34.27
CA ALA A 82 14.26 10.96 -35.65
C ALA A 82 15.47 10.98 -36.62
N GLY A 83 16.70 11.03 -36.10
CA GLY A 83 17.94 11.05 -36.90
C GLY A 83 18.50 9.67 -37.24
N TRP A 84 17.79 8.58 -36.89
CA TRP A 84 18.27 7.22 -37.07
C TRP A 84 17.45 6.46 -38.12
N ASP A 85 18.07 5.46 -38.77
CA ASP A 85 17.35 4.53 -39.66
C ASP A 85 16.36 3.64 -38.88
N ALA A 86 16.69 3.27 -37.65
CA ALA A 86 15.82 2.60 -36.68
C ALA A 86 16.27 2.98 -35.26
N TYR A 87 15.27 3.18 -34.37
CA TYR A 87 15.53 3.56 -32.99
C TYR A 87 14.73 2.66 -32.01
N PRO A 88 15.33 1.57 -31.51
CA PRO A 88 14.70 0.74 -30.51
C PRO A 88 14.40 1.52 -29.21
N PHE A 89 13.19 1.39 -28.70
CA PHE A 89 12.76 2.04 -27.46
C PHE A 89 11.99 1.05 -26.61
N THR A 90 12.38 0.90 -25.35
CA THR A 90 11.79 -0.09 -24.45
C THR A 90 11.40 0.56 -23.15
N ILE A 91 10.15 0.39 -22.73
CA ILE A 91 9.69 0.67 -21.37
C ILE A 91 9.66 -0.65 -20.62
N THR A 92 10.42 -0.76 -19.53
CA THR A 92 10.40 -1.93 -18.65
C THR A 92 9.78 -1.56 -17.32
N ASP A 93 8.69 -2.21 -16.97
CA ASP A 93 7.96 -2.06 -15.72
C ASP A 93 8.20 -3.28 -14.84
N THR A 94 8.61 -3.09 -13.59
CA THR A 94 8.95 -4.17 -12.67
C THR A 94 8.20 -3.97 -11.36
N ALA A 95 7.19 -4.80 -11.15
CA ALA A 95 6.43 -4.91 -9.92
C ALA A 95 7.08 -5.92 -8.99
N SER A 96 7.22 -5.58 -7.73
CA SER A 96 7.70 -6.50 -6.69
C SER A 96 6.71 -7.61 -6.39
N LYS A 97 7.14 -8.63 -5.66
CA LYS A 97 6.28 -9.60 -5.00
C LYS A 97 5.14 -8.88 -4.27
N GLY A 98 3.94 -9.45 -4.31
CA GLY A 98 2.76 -8.91 -3.64
C GLY A 98 1.93 -7.94 -4.47
N LEU A 99 2.34 -7.62 -5.70
CA LEU A 99 1.56 -6.83 -6.64
C LEU A 99 1.22 -7.68 -7.87
N ARG A 100 -0.06 -8.04 -8.04
CA ARG A 100 -0.57 -8.73 -9.22
C ARG A 100 -0.90 -7.70 -10.30
N ILE A 101 -0.13 -7.68 -11.36
CA ILE A 101 -0.34 -6.81 -12.52
C ILE A 101 -1.40 -7.40 -13.44
N ALA A 102 -2.22 -6.55 -14.04
CA ALA A 102 -3.22 -6.92 -15.05
C ALA A 102 -2.59 -7.65 -16.25
N GLU A 103 -3.40 -8.38 -16.99
CA GLU A 103 -2.98 -9.05 -18.22
C GLU A 103 -2.57 -8.01 -19.28
N THR A 104 -1.69 -8.42 -20.20
CA THR A 104 -1.16 -7.52 -21.23
C THR A 104 -2.22 -6.89 -22.13
N SER A 105 -3.36 -7.56 -22.32
CA SER A 105 -4.53 -7.07 -23.07
C SER A 105 -5.20 -5.86 -22.41
N ASP A 106 -5.01 -5.66 -21.10
CA ASP A 106 -5.65 -4.59 -20.32
C ASP A 106 -4.78 -3.33 -20.25
N PHE A 107 -3.57 -3.40 -20.82
CA PHE A 107 -2.68 -2.25 -20.91
C PHE A 107 -3.16 -1.28 -21.99
N LYS A 108 -3.19 0.00 -21.64
CA LYS A 108 -3.46 1.10 -22.59
C LYS A 108 -2.18 1.82 -22.89
N VAL A 109 -1.82 1.88 -24.16
CA VAL A 109 -0.64 2.63 -24.65
C VAL A 109 -1.15 3.80 -25.48
N GLN A 110 -0.95 5.00 -24.97
CA GLN A 110 -1.45 6.24 -25.54
C GLN A 110 -0.35 7.29 -25.60
N PHE A 111 -0.58 8.35 -26.35
CA PHE A 111 0.21 9.57 -26.23
C PHE A 111 -0.33 10.46 -25.09
N LYS A 112 0.44 11.46 -24.70
CA LYS A 112 0.04 12.43 -23.67
C LYS A 112 -1.28 13.15 -23.98
N ASP A 113 -1.62 13.31 -25.25
CA ASP A 113 -2.89 13.87 -25.73
C ASP A 113 -4.06 12.86 -25.70
N GLN A 114 -3.85 11.68 -25.11
CA GLN A 114 -4.79 10.55 -25.00
C GLN A 114 -5.12 9.84 -26.34
N THR A 115 -4.49 10.20 -27.44
CA THR A 115 -4.63 9.45 -28.69
C THR A 115 -3.91 8.10 -28.57
N THR A 116 -4.52 7.04 -29.10
CA THR A 116 -3.96 5.69 -29.02
C THR A 116 -2.73 5.56 -29.90
N VAL A 117 -1.66 4.96 -29.37
CA VAL A 117 -0.49 4.56 -30.16
C VAL A 117 -0.87 3.37 -31.04
N ASN A 118 -0.49 3.38 -32.32
CA ASN A 118 -0.79 2.25 -33.20
C ASN A 118 -0.20 0.95 -32.63
N PRO A 119 -1.04 -0.08 -32.37
CA PRO A 119 -0.58 -1.35 -31.79
C PRO A 119 0.48 -2.10 -32.61
N ASP A 120 0.56 -1.85 -33.90
CA ASP A 120 1.56 -2.48 -34.80
C ASP A 120 2.99 -1.96 -34.51
N LEU A 121 3.14 -0.85 -33.78
CA LEU A 121 4.44 -0.26 -33.48
C LEU A 121 5.13 -0.88 -32.27
N TYR A 122 4.39 -1.63 -31.43
CA TYR A 122 4.96 -2.16 -30.19
C TYR A 122 4.47 -3.58 -29.87
N THR A 123 5.19 -4.22 -28.98
CA THR A 123 4.77 -5.50 -28.37
C THR A 123 4.79 -5.36 -26.85
N ILE A 124 3.86 -6.05 -26.18
CA ILE A 124 3.86 -6.15 -24.71
C ILE A 124 4.10 -7.59 -24.32
N THR A 125 5.07 -7.82 -23.46
CA THR A 125 5.35 -9.13 -22.88
C THR A 125 5.43 -9.06 -21.37
N GLN A 126 5.02 -10.14 -20.70
CA GLN A 126 5.02 -10.24 -19.24
C GLN A 126 5.74 -11.51 -18.79
N LYS A 127 6.52 -11.42 -17.70
CA LYS A 127 7.19 -12.54 -17.05
C LYS A 127 7.03 -12.42 -15.54
N GLY A 128 6.87 -13.57 -14.87
CA GLY A 128 6.68 -13.61 -13.42
C GLY A 128 5.21 -13.58 -13.02
N ASN A 129 4.94 -13.34 -11.74
CA ASN A 129 3.61 -13.31 -11.14
C ASN A 129 3.66 -12.59 -9.78
N ALA A 130 2.51 -12.50 -9.08
CA ALA A 130 2.43 -11.82 -7.79
C ALA A 130 3.30 -12.45 -6.68
N GLN A 131 3.62 -13.74 -6.75
CA GLN A 131 4.46 -14.41 -5.74
C GLN A 131 5.95 -14.14 -5.93
N SER A 132 6.40 -13.87 -7.16
CA SER A 132 7.81 -13.67 -7.52
C SER A 132 8.17 -12.25 -7.94
N GLY A 133 7.16 -11.42 -8.18
CA GLY A 133 7.27 -10.16 -8.91
C GLY A 133 6.98 -10.35 -10.40
N THR A 134 6.58 -9.26 -11.07
CA THR A 134 6.20 -9.26 -12.48
C THR A 134 7.03 -8.22 -13.22
N THR A 135 7.63 -8.62 -14.34
CA THR A 135 8.28 -7.71 -15.28
C THR A 135 7.45 -7.62 -16.55
N THR A 136 6.99 -6.43 -16.90
CA THR A 136 6.29 -6.12 -18.15
C THR A 136 7.20 -5.28 -19.02
N THR A 137 7.33 -5.69 -20.27
CA THR A 137 8.16 -5.01 -21.26
C THR A 137 7.28 -4.53 -22.41
N ILE A 138 7.28 -3.23 -22.68
CA ILE A 138 6.68 -2.60 -23.84
C ILE A 138 7.81 -2.22 -24.77
N TYR A 139 7.92 -2.93 -25.88
CA TYR A 139 9.03 -2.83 -26.83
C TYR A 139 8.58 -2.25 -28.18
N PHE A 140 9.22 -1.18 -28.58
CA PHE A 140 9.12 -0.56 -29.90
C PHE A 140 10.39 -0.90 -30.66
N ALA A 141 10.27 -1.66 -31.76
CA ALA A 141 11.42 -2.01 -32.58
C ALA A 141 12.01 -0.77 -33.29
N ASP A 142 11.14 0.16 -33.64
CA ASP A 142 11.49 1.46 -34.23
C ASP A 142 10.57 2.56 -33.70
N ALA A 143 11.12 3.52 -32.97
CA ALA A 143 10.42 4.68 -32.42
C ALA A 143 10.79 6.00 -33.20
N THR A 144 11.38 5.94 -34.35
CA THR A 144 11.80 7.13 -35.12
C THR A 144 10.62 8.06 -35.42
N THR A 145 9.45 7.51 -35.75
CA THR A 145 8.23 8.28 -36.04
C THR A 145 7.56 8.83 -34.76
N LEU A 146 8.01 8.39 -33.58
CA LEU A 146 7.51 8.80 -32.26
C LEU A 146 8.45 9.82 -31.58
N ALA A 147 9.53 10.20 -32.23
CA ALA A 147 10.54 11.13 -31.70
C ALA A 147 9.92 12.41 -31.13
N GLY A 148 10.30 12.76 -29.92
CA GLY A 148 9.79 13.93 -29.20
C GLY A 148 8.37 13.81 -28.65
N ARG A 149 7.73 12.66 -28.77
CA ARG A 149 6.40 12.39 -28.16
C ARG A 149 6.53 11.66 -26.83
N THR A 150 5.60 11.94 -25.91
CA THR A 150 5.47 11.20 -24.65
C THR A 150 4.52 10.02 -24.84
N ILE A 151 4.98 8.81 -24.56
CA ILE A 151 4.19 7.61 -24.49
C ILE A 151 3.69 7.45 -23.04
N VAL A 152 2.40 7.22 -22.88
CA VAL A 152 1.74 7.00 -21.59
C VAL A 152 1.18 5.57 -21.57
N VAL A 153 1.67 4.76 -20.65
CA VAL A 153 1.20 3.38 -20.43
C VAL A 153 0.40 3.34 -19.15
N SER A 154 -0.85 2.89 -19.24
CA SER A 154 -1.75 2.76 -18.07
C SER A 154 -2.24 1.32 -17.93
N TYR A 155 -2.28 0.83 -16.69
CA TYR A 155 -2.69 -0.53 -16.34
C TYR A 155 -3.06 -0.59 -14.85
N GLN A 156 -3.66 -1.71 -14.43
CA GLN A 156 -4.03 -1.94 -13.04
C GLN A 156 -3.12 -2.96 -12.36
N GLY A 157 -2.96 -2.81 -11.05
CA GLY A 157 -2.32 -3.77 -10.18
C GLY A 157 -3.12 -3.96 -8.90
N THR A 158 -3.24 -5.21 -8.44
CA THR A 158 -3.94 -5.55 -7.20
C THR A 158 -2.95 -6.00 -6.14
N VAL A 159 -3.02 -5.40 -4.95
CA VAL A 159 -2.19 -5.80 -3.80
C VAL A 159 -2.68 -7.14 -3.26
N THR A 160 -1.79 -8.12 -3.16
CA THR A 160 -2.10 -9.48 -2.70
C THR A 160 -1.51 -9.74 -1.31
N LYS A 161 -1.94 -10.82 -0.66
CA LYS A 161 -1.38 -11.27 0.61
C LYS A 161 0.13 -11.60 0.54
N ASP A 162 0.65 -11.82 -0.67
CA ASP A 162 2.09 -12.09 -0.87
C ASP A 162 2.96 -10.84 -0.60
N ALA A 163 2.36 -9.65 -0.48
CA ALA A 163 3.03 -8.42 -0.03
C ALA A 163 3.46 -8.48 1.44
N LEU A 164 2.80 -9.34 2.25
CA LEU A 164 2.96 -9.34 3.69
C LEU A 164 4.25 -10.03 4.14
N ASP A 165 4.92 -9.39 5.10
CA ASP A 165 5.95 -9.96 5.96
C ASP A 165 5.49 -9.74 7.41
N GLY A 166 4.87 -10.77 8.00
CA GLY A 166 4.23 -10.67 9.30
C GLY A 166 2.89 -9.91 9.27
N LEU A 167 2.80 -8.75 9.91
CA LEU A 167 1.59 -7.92 9.98
C LEU A 167 1.53 -6.85 8.91
N SER A 168 2.67 -6.41 8.41
CA SER A 168 2.84 -5.32 7.45
C SER A 168 3.51 -5.81 6.18
N GLY A 169 3.57 -4.95 5.19
CA GLY A 169 4.30 -5.20 3.96
C GLY A 169 4.39 -3.96 3.09
N SER A 170 5.13 -4.09 2.00
CA SER A 170 5.18 -3.06 0.97
C SER A 170 5.30 -3.70 -0.40
N VAL A 171 4.80 -3.01 -1.41
CA VAL A 171 5.01 -3.34 -2.80
C VAL A 171 5.62 -2.16 -3.52
N ASP A 172 6.67 -2.42 -4.27
CA ASP A 172 7.34 -1.47 -5.14
C ASP A 172 6.92 -1.73 -6.58
N ASN A 173 6.77 -0.66 -7.35
CA ASN A 173 6.59 -0.77 -8.78
C ASN A 173 7.46 0.28 -9.49
N LYS A 174 8.38 -0.17 -10.35
CA LYS A 174 9.41 0.63 -10.97
C LYS A 174 9.30 0.59 -12.48
N ALA A 175 9.64 1.69 -13.13
CA ALA A 175 9.76 1.73 -14.59
C ALA A 175 11.11 2.30 -15.00
N THR A 176 11.68 1.77 -16.07
CA THR A 176 12.89 2.29 -16.73
C THR A 176 12.65 2.39 -18.23
N ILE A 177 13.42 3.24 -18.89
CA ILE A 177 13.47 3.35 -20.35
C ILE A 177 14.83 2.85 -20.82
N THR A 178 14.84 1.98 -21.81
CA THR A 178 16.08 1.53 -22.47
C THR A 178 16.04 1.92 -23.95
N THR A 179 17.09 2.57 -24.40
CA THR A 179 17.33 2.95 -25.79
C THR A 179 18.70 2.44 -26.24
N LYS A 180 19.07 2.68 -27.48
CA LYS A 180 20.43 2.41 -27.95
C LYS A 180 21.52 3.17 -27.17
N ASP A 181 21.17 4.28 -26.51
CA ASP A 181 22.10 5.15 -25.78
C ASP A 181 22.25 4.71 -24.29
N GLY A 182 21.47 3.74 -23.82
CA GLY A 182 21.53 3.21 -22.46
C GLY A 182 20.18 3.06 -21.81
N THR A 183 20.22 2.83 -20.50
CA THR A 183 19.02 2.73 -19.65
C THR A 183 18.94 3.95 -18.74
N SER A 184 17.73 4.48 -18.56
CA SER A 184 17.42 5.61 -17.69
C SER A 184 17.55 5.27 -16.20
N GLY A 185 17.42 6.26 -15.33
CA GLY A 185 17.03 6.10 -13.94
C GLY A 185 15.63 5.48 -13.81
N GLU A 186 15.20 5.27 -12.57
CA GLU A 186 13.94 4.59 -12.23
C GLU A 186 12.84 5.59 -11.84
N GLY A 187 11.73 5.61 -12.58
CA GLY A 187 10.46 6.10 -12.03
C GLY A 187 9.89 5.04 -11.08
N LYS A 188 9.53 5.41 -9.83
CA LYS A 188 9.14 4.45 -8.80
C LYS A 188 7.90 4.88 -8.04
N THR A 189 7.07 3.90 -7.70
CA THR A 189 5.99 4.02 -6.71
C THR A 189 6.11 2.96 -5.63
N VAL A 190 5.68 3.30 -4.42
CA VAL A 190 5.69 2.41 -3.26
C VAL A 190 4.32 2.46 -2.61
N LEU A 191 3.74 1.30 -2.31
CA LEU A 191 2.52 1.16 -1.53
C LEU A 191 2.84 0.37 -0.28
N LYS A 192 2.19 0.71 0.83
CA LYS A 192 2.40 0.07 2.12
C LYS A 192 1.14 -0.62 2.59
N THR A 193 1.27 -1.64 3.41
CA THR A 193 0.15 -2.27 4.10
C THR A 193 0.57 -2.58 5.53
N TYR A 194 -0.38 -2.52 6.46
CA TYR A 194 -0.13 -2.59 7.90
C TYR A 194 -1.01 -3.64 8.56
N GLY A 195 -0.89 -3.75 9.87
CA GLY A 195 -1.73 -4.61 10.66
C GLY A 195 -1.49 -4.42 12.14
N PHE A 196 -2.26 -5.14 12.93
CA PHE A 196 -2.14 -5.15 14.38
C PHE A 196 -2.35 -6.55 14.95
N GLN A 197 -1.89 -6.77 16.17
CA GLN A 197 -2.13 -8.01 16.91
C GLN A 197 -2.32 -7.74 18.39
N PHE A 198 -3.08 -8.59 19.06
CA PHE A 198 -3.25 -8.56 20.50
C PHE A 198 -3.41 -9.98 21.05
N THR A 199 -3.17 -10.14 22.34
CA THR A 199 -3.32 -11.43 23.04
C THR A 199 -4.52 -11.40 23.97
N LYS A 200 -5.46 -12.33 23.81
CA LYS A 200 -6.56 -12.56 24.71
C LYS A 200 -6.09 -13.32 25.92
N ILE A 201 -6.35 -12.77 27.11
CA ILE A 201 -5.92 -13.35 28.38
C ILE A 201 -7.09 -13.45 29.36
N GLY A 202 -6.95 -14.33 30.34
CA GLY A 202 -7.81 -14.42 31.54
C GLY A 202 -6.96 -14.54 32.77
N LYS A 203 -7.58 -14.31 33.97
CA LYS A 203 -6.92 -14.51 35.25
C LYS A 203 -7.34 -15.83 35.87
N GLU A 204 -6.37 -16.63 36.26
CA GLU A 204 -6.53 -17.76 37.18
C GLU A 204 -5.74 -17.46 38.46
N GLY A 205 -6.45 -17.07 39.51
CA GLY A 205 -5.81 -16.50 40.71
C GLY A 205 -5.13 -15.16 40.34
N ASN A 206 -3.82 -15.08 40.57
CA ASN A 206 -3.01 -13.91 40.25
C ASN A 206 -2.26 -14.04 38.90
N GLU A 207 -2.35 -15.16 38.20
CA GLU A 207 -1.67 -15.41 36.95
C GLU A 207 -2.55 -15.04 35.76
N ALA A 208 -1.96 -14.39 34.76
CA ALA A 208 -2.58 -14.14 33.47
C ALA A 208 -2.21 -15.25 32.49
N LYS A 209 -3.21 -15.89 31.87
CA LYS A 209 -3.01 -16.97 30.89
C LYS A 209 -3.69 -16.62 29.56
N PRO A 210 -3.10 -16.99 28.41
CA PRO A 210 -3.78 -16.89 27.13
C PRO A 210 -5.08 -17.69 27.11
N LEU A 211 -6.07 -17.21 26.36
CA LEU A 211 -7.40 -17.83 26.27
C LEU A 211 -7.75 -18.20 24.84
N ALA A 212 -8.10 -19.45 24.62
CA ALA A 212 -8.72 -19.95 23.41
C ALA A 212 -10.23 -19.72 23.40
N GLY A 213 -10.83 -19.67 22.20
CA GLY A 213 -12.28 -19.68 22.00
C GLY A 213 -12.97 -18.34 22.10
N ALA A 214 -12.26 -17.24 22.33
CA ALA A 214 -12.83 -15.90 22.15
C ALA A 214 -13.06 -15.61 20.67
N LYS A 215 -14.17 -14.93 20.34
CA LYS A 215 -14.48 -14.54 18.96
C LYS A 215 -14.54 -13.04 18.82
N PHE A 216 -13.92 -12.54 17.75
CA PHE A 216 -13.85 -11.12 17.43
C PHE A 216 -14.27 -10.85 16.01
N VAL A 217 -14.83 -9.67 15.77
CA VAL A 217 -15.00 -9.05 14.47
C VAL A 217 -14.34 -7.68 14.50
N VAL A 218 -13.96 -7.17 13.33
CA VAL A 218 -13.30 -5.87 13.17
C VAL A 218 -14.15 -5.00 12.26
N LYS A 219 -14.32 -3.72 12.61
CA LYS A 219 -15.03 -2.72 11.82
C LYS A 219 -14.07 -1.61 11.40
N ASN A 220 -14.36 -0.96 10.29
CA ASN A 220 -13.72 0.30 9.92
C ASN A 220 -14.39 1.50 10.61
N ALA A 221 -13.89 2.71 10.37
CA ALA A 221 -14.43 3.95 10.92
C ALA A 221 -15.90 4.23 10.52
N GLU A 222 -16.36 3.67 9.41
CA GLU A 222 -17.76 3.76 8.95
C GLU A 222 -18.68 2.72 9.61
N GLY A 223 -18.16 1.88 10.50
CA GLY A 223 -18.89 0.82 11.20
C GLY A 223 -19.15 -0.44 10.36
N LYS A 224 -18.55 -0.54 9.14
CA LYS A 224 -18.65 -1.73 8.29
C LYS A 224 -17.67 -2.79 8.73
N PHE A 225 -18.09 -4.04 8.68
CA PHE A 225 -17.31 -5.19 9.12
C PHE A 225 -16.27 -5.61 8.07
N LEU A 226 -15.10 -6.00 8.54
CA LEU A 226 -14.03 -6.55 7.73
C LEU A 226 -14.40 -7.99 7.29
N LYS A 227 -14.36 -8.24 5.99
CA LYS A 227 -14.60 -9.54 5.35
C LYS A 227 -13.36 -9.95 4.58
N GLN A 228 -12.98 -11.21 4.70
CA GLN A 228 -11.84 -11.79 3.98
C GLN A 228 -12.32 -12.77 2.91
N ALA A 229 -11.83 -12.57 1.69
CA ALA A 229 -12.00 -13.53 0.61
C ALA A 229 -11.00 -14.69 0.73
N GLU A 230 -11.20 -15.78 -0.03
CA GLU A 230 -10.32 -16.96 0.00
C GLU A 230 -8.87 -16.65 -0.43
N ASP A 231 -8.68 -15.71 -1.34
CA ASP A 231 -7.37 -15.24 -1.77
C ASP A 231 -6.67 -14.33 -0.74
N GLY A 232 -7.35 -14.01 0.36
CA GLY A 232 -6.87 -13.15 1.44
C GLY A 232 -7.23 -11.68 1.28
N ALA A 233 -7.92 -11.29 0.21
CA ALA A 233 -8.33 -9.91 -0.04
C ALA A 233 -9.35 -9.44 1.01
N TRP A 234 -9.19 -8.19 1.47
CA TRP A 234 -10.10 -7.54 2.39
C TRP A 234 -11.15 -6.70 1.68
N SER A 235 -12.38 -6.79 2.15
CA SER A 235 -13.49 -5.92 1.80
C SER A 235 -14.27 -5.53 3.05
N PHE A 236 -15.21 -4.58 2.92
CA PHE A 236 -16.07 -4.15 4.02
C PHE A 236 -17.52 -4.44 3.69
N VAL A 237 -18.25 -5.02 4.65
CA VAL A 237 -19.65 -5.42 4.55
C VAL A 237 -20.48 -4.84 5.68
N SER A 238 -21.78 -4.66 5.46
CA SER A 238 -22.69 -4.11 6.48
C SER A 238 -23.23 -5.16 7.43
N ASP A 239 -23.35 -6.40 6.98
CA ASP A 239 -23.87 -7.51 7.82
C ASP A 239 -22.71 -8.19 8.56
N GLN A 240 -22.87 -8.32 9.89
CA GLN A 240 -21.92 -9.03 10.75
C GLN A 240 -21.81 -10.52 10.42
N ASN A 241 -22.86 -11.13 9.87
CA ASN A 241 -22.85 -12.55 9.51
C ASN A 241 -21.88 -12.83 8.36
N ASP A 242 -21.60 -11.83 7.54
CA ASP A 242 -20.62 -11.90 6.45
C ASP A 242 -19.19 -11.56 6.88
N ALA A 243 -19.01 -11.11 8.13
CA ALA A 243 -17.73 -10.65 8.64
C ALA A 243 -16.74 -11.81 8.84
N LYS A 244 -15.46 -11.51 8.67
CA LYS A 244 -14.39 -12.39 9.15
C LYS A 244 -14.47 -12.49 10.67
N THR A 245 -14.70 -13.69 11.19
CA THR A 245 -14.59 -13.99 12.61
C THR A 245 -13.15 -14.44 12.91
N PHE A 246 -12.51 -13.72 13.84
CA PHE A 246 -11.21 -14.08 14.41
C PHE A 246 -11.47 -14.89 15.68
N ILE A 247 -10.92 -16.09 15.75
CA ILE A 247 -11.07 -16.98 16.91
C ILE A 247 -9.71 -17.17 17.54
N THR A 248 -9.59 -16.95 18.85
CA THR A 248 -8.34 -17.17 19.57
C THR A 248 -8.06 -18.67 19.73
N GLU A 249 -6.83 -19.05 19.52
CA GLU A 249 -6.29 -20.39 19.80
C GLU A 249 -5.61 -20.43 21.18
N ASN A 250 -4.85 -21.48 21.48
CA ASN A 250 -4.22 -21.70 22.80
C ASN A 250 -3.22 -20.60 23.21
N ASP A 251 -2.66 -19.89 22.26
CA ASP A 251 -1.79 -18.74 22.48
C ASP A 251 -2.55 -17.43 22.74
N GLY A 252 -3.88 -17.46 22.60
CA GLY A 252 -4.76 -16.30 22.75
C GLY A 252 -4.58 -15.22 21.68
N LEU A 253 -3.80 -15.48 20.63
CA LEU A 253 -3.37 -14.46 19.69
C LEU A 253 -4.46 -14.17 18.63
N VAL A 254 -4.68 -12.88 18.37
CA VAL A 254 -5.43 -12.36 17.22
C VAL A 254 -4.49 -11.54 16.36
N LYS A 255 -4.41 -11.87 15.08
CA LYS A 255 -3.64 -11.15 14.06
C LYS A 255 -4.55 -10.63 12.97
N VAL A 256 -4.43 -9.36 12.64
CA VAL A 256 -5.12 -8.71 11.53
C VAL A 256 -4.06 -8.00 10.69
N ALA A 257 -3.73 -8.56 9.53
CA ALA A 257 -2.64 -8.09 8.67
C ALA A 257 -3.18 -7.61 7.32
N GLY A 258 -2.45 -6.74 6.64
CA GLY A 258 -2.78 -6.30 5.30
C GLY A 258 -3.88 -5.23 5.25
N LEU A 259 -3.90 -4.33 6.21
CA LEU A 259 -4.82 -3.20 6.31
C LEU A 259 -4.17 -1.90 5.81
N ALA A 260 -4.99 -0.96 5.37
CA ALA A 260 -4.59 0.44 5.19
C ALA A 260 -4.53 1.16 6.56
N ALA A 261 -3.91 2.34 6.59
CA ALA A 261 -4.02 3.26 7.72
C ALA A 261 -5.49 3.64 7.99
N GLY A 262 -5.84 3.85 9.24
CA GLY A 262 -7.18 4.19 9.66
C GLY A 262 -7.51 3.71 11.05
N THR A 263 -8.73 4.02 11.50
CA THR A 263 -9.27 3.57 12.79
C THR A 263 -10.11 2.32 12.60
N TYR A 264 -9.84 1.31 13.40
CA TYR A 264 -10.53 0.03 13.41
C TYR A 264 -11.14 -0.22 14.78
N THR A 265 -12.40 -0.61 14.82
CA THR A 265 -13.07 -1.03 16.08
C THR A 265 -13.07 -2.56 16.17
N VAL A 266 -12.43 -3.09 17.19
CA VAL A 266 -12.40 -4.52 17.49
C VAL A 266 -13.54 -4.82 18.46
N VAL A 267 -14.39 -5.78 18.12
CA VAL A 267 -15.57 -6.15 18.93
C VAL A 267 -15.50 -7.63 19.30
N GLU A 268 -15.46 -7.93 20.56
CA GLU A 268 -15.61 -9.29 21.06
C GLU A 268 -17.08 -9.73 20.97
N THR A 269 -17.37 -10.70 20.11
CA THR A 269 -18.74 -11.21 19.90
C THR A 269 -19.08 -12.37 20.83
N GLN A 270 -18.06 -13.09 21.30
CA GLN A 270 -18.20 -14.20 22.25
C GLN A 270 -16.96 -14.27 23.14
N ALA A 271 -17.16 -14.25 24.45
CA ALA A 271 -16.09 -14.56 25.41
C ALA A 271 -15.81 -16.08 25.43
N PRO A 272 -14.62 -16.53 25.86
CA PRO A 272 -14.33 -17.96 26.07
C PRO A 272 -15.29 -18.61 27.02
N THR A 273 -15.38 -19.96 26.96
CA THR A 273 -16.12 -20.76 27.95
C THR A 273 -15.63 -20.43 29.36
N ASP A 274 -16.53 -20.40 30.32
CA ASP A 274 -16.31 -20.05 31.76
C ASP A 274 -15.99 -18.57 32.03
N TYR A 275 -16.06 -17.69 31.03
CA TYR A 275 -15.90 -16.25 31.18
C TYR A 275 -17.23 -15.50 30.98
N ALA A 276 -17.37 -14.38 31.66
CA ALA A 276 -18.62 -13.61 31.69
C ALA A 276 -18.93 -12.96 30.32
N GLN A 277 -20.06 -13.34 29.74
CA GLN A 277 -20.49 -12.86 28.42
C GLN A 277 -20.93 -11.38 28.40
N ASN A 278 -21.27 -10.82 29.57
CA ASN A 278 -21.67 -9.43 29.73
C ASN A 278 -20.50 -8.44 29.84
N PHE A 279 -19.26 -8.93 29.95
CA PHE A 279 -18.05 -8.14 29.99
C PHE A 279 -17.19 -8.33 28.73
N ARG A 280 -17.84 -8.57 27.57
CA ARG A 280 -17.15 -8.59 26.27
C ARG A 280 -16.61 -7.20 25.96
N VAL A 281 -15.39 -7.17 25.43
CA VAL A 281 -14.66 -5.94 25.20
C VAL A 281 -14.93 -5.38 23.80
N THR A 282 -14.94 -4.04 23.71
CA THR A 282 -14.90 -3.30 22.44
C THR A 282 -13.88 -2.19 22.60
N PHE A 283 -12.97 -2.06 21.64
CA PHE A 283 -11.91 -1.06 21.68
C PHE A 283 -11.50 -0.64 20.26
N ASN A 284 -10.88 0.53 20.15
CA ASN A 284 -10.34 1.00 18.88
C ASN A 284 -8.84 0.72 18.78
N VAL A 285 -8.42 0.52 17.53
CA VAL A 285 -7.02 0.44 17.12
C VAL A 285 -6.84 1.46 16.01
N GLU A 286 -5.93 2.38 16.20
CA GLU A 286 -5.54 3.34 15.18
C GLU A 286 -4.24 2.89 14.51
N ILE A 287 -4.19 2.95 13.19
CA ILE A 287 -2.99 2.76 12.37
C ILE A 287 -2.74 4.07 11.63
N THR A 288 -1.60 4.72 11.86
CA THR A 288 -1.25 5.98 11.18
C THR A 288 -0.74 5.73 9.76
N ASP A 289 -0.62 6.79 8.95
CA ASP A 289 -0.02 6.72 7.60
C ASP A 289 1.43 6.23 7.59
N GLU A 290 2.15 6.37 8.71
CA GLU A 290 3.51 5.86 8.91
C GLU A 290 3.53 4.40 9.38
N GLY A 291 2.36 3.82 9.71
CA GLY A 291 2.22 2.45 10.20
C GLY A 291 2.40 2.32 11.72
N LEU A 292 2.30 3.41 12.46
CA LEU A 292 2.30 3.36 13.92
C LEU A 292 0.94 2.87 14.40
N VAL A 293 0.94 1.93 15.35
CA VAL A 293 -0.27 1.31 15.90
C VAL A 293 -0.51 1.81 17.32
N THR A 294 -1.74 2.22 17.60
CA THR A 294 -2.18 2.62 18.94
C THR A 294 -3.43 1.85 19.33
N PHE A 295 -3.44 1.24 20.50
CA PHE A 295 -4.61 0.61 21.09
C PHE A 295 -5.25 1.56 22.09
N GLU A 296 -6.52 1.87 21.90
CA GLU A 296 -7.29 2.63 22.90
C GLU A 296 -7.67 1.74 24.08
N GLN A 297 -7.51 2.30 25.27
CA GLN A 297 -7.91 1.63 26.49
C GLN A 297 -9.43 1.73 26.65
N ASP A 298 -10.11 0.59 26.88
CA ASP A 298 -11.54 0.58 27.16
C ASP A 298 -11.89 1.13 28.55
N ALA A 299 -13.16 1.48 28.77
CA ALA A 299 -13.63 2.09 30.01
C ALA A 299 -13.39 1.19 31.26
N LEU A 300 -13.38 -0.14 31.09
CA LEU A 300 -13.13 -1.11 32.16
C LEU A 300 -11.67 -1.48 32.30
N ARG A 301 -10.79 -0.87 31.49
CA ARG A 301 -9.37 -1.16 31.41
C ARG A 301 -9.04 -2.63 31.17
N GLN A 302 -9.89 -3.31 30.44
CA GLN A 302 -9.64 -4.69 30.01
C GLN A 302 -8.59 -4.74 28.91
N VAL A 303 -8.45 -3.67 28.13
CA VAL A 303 -7.38 -3.50 27.11
C VAL A 303 -6.18 -2.84 27.78
N GLN A 304 -5.06 -3.53 27.76
CA GLN A 304 -3.78 -3.05 28.27
C GLN A 304 -2.77 -2.96 27.12
N PRO A 305 -2.55 -1.75 26.59
CA PRO A 305 -1.56 -1.55 25.53
C PRO A 305 -0.13 -1.84 26.02
N ASN A 306 0.64 -2.51 25.17
CA ASN A 306 2.07 -2.74 25.36
C ASN A 306 2.82 -1.97 24.28
N ASN A 307 3.75 -1.09 24.65
CA ASN A 307 4.53 -0.30 23.72
C ASN A 307 3.68 0.48 22.70
N ASN A 308 2.73 1.26 23.19
CA ASN A 308 1.86 2.09 22.35
C ASN A 308 2.67 3.01 21.42
N THR A 309 2.08 3.28 20.25
CA THR A 309 2.59 4.22 19.25
C THR A 309 3.89 3.75 18.59
N THR A 310 3.98 2.47 18.29
CA THR A 310 5.05 1.87 17.45
C THR A 310 4.44 0.99 16.37
N ALA A 311 5.21 0.71 15.31
CA ALA A 311 4.79 -0.23 14.25
C ALA A 311 4.55 -1.68 14.76
N ASN A 312 5.11 -2.01 15.93
CA ASN A 312 4.99 -3.32 16.57
C ASN A 312 4.23 -3.25 17.90
N ALA A 313 3.38 -2.23 18.09
CA ALA A 313 2.55 -2.14 19.28
C ALA A 313 1.64 -3.36 19.38
N THR A 314 1.48 -3.86 20.61
CA THR A 314 0.58 -4.97 20.94
C THR A 314 -0.28 -4.58 22.13
N ALA A 315 -1.29 -5.37 22.43
CA ALA A 315 -2.08 -5.24 23.63
C ALA A 315 -2.39 -6.60 24.23
N THR A 316 -2.64 -6.62 25.54
CA THR A 316 -3.34 -7.73 26.17
C THR A 316 -4.78 -7.34 26.41
N VAL A 317 -5.71 -8.26 26.14
CA VAL A 317 -7.14 -8.04 26.25
C VAL A 317 -7.73 -9.05 27.26
N LEU A 318 -8.11 -8.55 28.43
CA LEU A 318 -8.54 -9.36 29.56
C LEU A 318 -10.02 -9.76 29.45
N ASN A 319 -10.34 -11.05 29.62
CA ASN A 319 -11.67 -11.48 30.06
C ASN A 319 -11.68 -11.74 31.54
N VAL A 320 -12.84 -11.52 32.15
CA VAL A 320 -13.10 -11.75 33.56
C VAL A 320 -14.22 -12.77 33.75
N LYS A 321 -14.15 -13.56 34.81
CA LYS A 321 -15.23 -14.51 35.23
C LYS A 321 -16.34 -13.79 35.96
N ASN A 322 -16.00 -12.70 36.64
CA ASN A 322 -16.95 -11.87 37.40
C ASN A 322 -16.41 -10.45 37.54
N VAL A 323 -17.21 -9.54 38.02
CA VAL A 323 -16.92 -8.11 38.17
C VAL A 323 -15.72 -7.80 39.08
N THR A 324 -15.44 -8.67 40.08
CA THR A 324 -14.35 -8.43 41.05
C THR A 324 -12.96 -8.59 40.42
N GLN A 325 -12.85 -9.20 39.23
CA GLN A 325 -11.62 -9.37 38.50
C GLN A 325 -11.29 -8.20 37.55
N LEU A 326 -12.19 -7.21 37.41
CA LEU A 326 -11.95 -6.04 36.60
C LEU A 326 -10.80 -5.20 37.18
N PRO A 327 -9.92 -4.62 36.33
CA PRO A 327 -8.74 -3.85 36.77
C PRO A 327 -9.07 -2.64 37.66
N LEU A 328 -10.28 -2.10 37.58
CA LEU A 328 -10.74 -0.93 38.34
C LEU A 328 -11.47 -1.27 39.67
N THR A 329 -11.25 -2.43 40.25
CA THR A 329 -11.91 -2.85 41.51
C THR A 329 -11.25 -2.30 42.79
N GLY A 330 -10.55 -1.16 42.74
CA GLY A 330 -10.10 -0.39 43.90
C GLY A 330 -11.03 0.77 44.26
N ALA A 331 -10.60 1.71 45.11
CA ALA A 331 -11.41 2.88 45.51
C ALA A 331 -11.95 3.72 44.33
N ALA A 332 -11.25 3.69 43.17
CA ALA A 332 -11.74 4.26 41.93
C ALA A 332 -12.82 3.42 41.23
N GLY A 333 -12.93 2.12 41.55
CA GLY A 333 -13.94 1.20 40.99
C GLY A 333 -15.34 1.40 41.56
N THR A 334 -15.47 1.93 42.76
CA THR A 334 -16.78 2.20 43.37
C THR A 334 -17.59 3.25 42.60
N VAL A 335 -16.93 4.24 42.02
CA VAL A 335 -17.59 5.25 41.16
C VAL A 335 -18.10 4.62 39.86
N LEU A 336 -17.33 3.69 39.27
CA LEU A 336 -17.71 3.00 38.02
C LEU A 336 -18.85 2.02 38.26
N PHE A 337 -18.86 1.30 39.39
CA PHE A 337 -20.01 0.45 39.78
C PHE A 337 -21.29 1.25 39.93
N THR A 338 -21.22 2.47 40.45
CA THR A 338 -22.38 3.34 40.57
C THR A 338 -22.89 3.76 39.17
N VAL A 339 -22.00 4.04 38.22
CA VAL A 339 -22.37 4.38 36.83
C VAL A 339 -22.97 3.18 36.12
N VAL A 340 -22.37 1.99 36.22
CA VAL A 340 -22.87 0.75 35.59
C VAL A 340 -24.21 0.35 36.22
N ALA A 341 -24.35 0.46 37.54
CA ALA A 341 -25.62 0.21 38.25
C ALA A 341 -26.72 1.21 37.87
N LEU A 342 -26.37 2.47 37.66
CA LEU A 342 -27.27 3.51 37.14
C LEU A 342 -27.69 3.26 35.68
N LEU A 343 -26.78 2.80 34.84
CA LEU A 343 -27.08 2.46 33.45
C LEU A 343 -27.97 1.22 33.33
N VAL A 344 -27.69 0.17 34.13
CA VAL A 344 -28.50 -1.05 34.18
C VAL A 344 -29.83 -0.79 34.91
N GLY A 345 -29.82 -0.04 36.02
CA GLY A 345 -31.01 0.38 36.75
C GLY A 345 -31.87 1.36 35.95
N GLY A 346 -31.24 2.32 35.25
CA GLY A 346 -31.94 3.27 34.38
C GLY A 346 -32.63 2.59 33.19
N ALA A 347 -31.99 1.59 32.59
CA ALA A 347 -32.59 0.78 31.51
C ALA A 347 -33.77 -0.05 32.03
N GLY A 348 -33.65 -0.61 33.24
CA GLY A 348 -34.74 -1.34 33.92
C GLY A 348 -35.95 -0.46 34.21
N VAL A 349 -35.75 0.75 34.72
CA VAL A 349 -36.80 1.74 34.96
C VAL A 349 -37.45 2.20 33.66
N ALA A 350 -36.67 2.43 32.58
CA ALA A 350 -37.22 2.81 31.29
C ALA A 350 -38.11 1.71 30.68
N VAL A 351 -37.71 0.43 30.84
CA VAL A 351 -38.53 -0.73 30.41
C VAL A 351 -39.80 -0.85 31.26
N ALA A 352 -39.72 -0.68 32.59
CA ALA A 352 -40.86 -0.74 33.47
C ALA A 352 -41.88 0.41 33.22
N VAL A 353 -41.40 1.64 32.95
CA VAL A 353 -42.26 2.79 32.59
C VAL A 353 -42.93 2.59 31.23
N LYS A 354 -42.21 2.00 30.26
CA LYS A 354 -42.77 1.72 28.92
C LYS A 354 -43.80 0.60 28.94
N SER A 355 -43.64 -0.40 29.84
CA SER A 355 -44.60 -1.48 29.99
C SER A 355 -45.90 -1.00 30.68
N ARG A 356 -45.81 -0.07 31.64
CA ARG A 356 -47.01 0.52 32.29
C ARG A 356 -47.83 1.43 31.40
N ARG A 357 -47.24 2.03 30.35
CA ARG A 357 -47.95 2.87 29.34
C ARG A 357 -48.71 2.06 28.27
N ARG A 358 -48.57 0.73 28.25
CA ARG A 358 -49.32 -0.14 27.32
C ARG A 358 -50.56 -0.80 27.93
N THR A 359 -50.88 -0.49 29.18
CA THR A 359 -52.05 -1.06 29.89
C THR A 359 -53.15 -0.03 30.20
N TYR A 360 -53.29 1.02 29.37
CA TYR A 360 -54.47 1.89 29.36
C TYR A 360 -54.94 2.14 27.94
#